data_d6fd56f23194e6534849ab1cda3a0e65
#
_entry.id   d6fd56f23194e6534849ab1cda3a0e65
#
_cell.length_a   1.000
_cell.length_b   1.000
_cell.length_c   1.000
_cell.angle_alpha   90.00
_cell.angle_beta   90.00
_cell.angle_gamma   90.00
#
_symmetry.space_group_name_H-M   'P 1'
#
loop_
_entity.id
_entity.type
_entity.pdbx_description
1 polymer ?
#
loop_
_entity_poly.entity_id
_entity_poly.type
_entity_poly.pdbx_seq_one_letter_code
_entity_poly.pdbx_strand_id
1 'polypeptide(L)'
;MGVNFMNKLNDLLEKLASPLKDYSSCLLRIGLGVSFFLHGYGKVPIQQGFIDWLASKGLPFAELTAFLVAWGEMLAGIGILIGGLVGLRTPVVGNIITRLSGGAVMVIMIGALLLAHSNWGIFFGERGSILFASEQLFLLLLGTYFAIKGNDH
;
A
#
# COMPACT_ATOMS: atom_id res chain seq x y z
N MET A 1 -20.36 -26.83 -28.90
CA MET A 1 -21.24 -26.58 -27.71
C MET A 1 -20.53 -25.80 -26.60
N GLY A 2 -19.26 -26.06 -26.29
CA GLY A 2 -18.51 -25.38 -25.20
C GLY A 2 -18.30 -23.87 -25.36
N VAL A 3 -17.95 -23.39 -26.55
CA VAL A 3 -17.67 -21.97 -26.82
C VAL A 3 -18.90 -21.09 -26.55
N ASN A 4 -20.09 -21.53 -26.90
CA ASN A 4 -21.32 -20.78 -26.68
C ASN A 4 -21.70 -20.69 -25.19
N PHE A 5 -21.41 -21.74 -24.41
CA PHE A 5 -21.57 -21.71 -22.96
C PHE A 5 -20.62 -20.73 -22.30
N MET A 6 -19.33 -20.76 -22.67
CA MET A 6 -18.29 -19.86 -22.13
C MET A 6 -18.62 -18.40 -22.43
N ASN A 7 -19.08 -18.09 -23.64
CA ASN A 7 -19.48 -16.74 -24.00
C ASN A 7 -20.66 -16.25 -23.15
N LYS A 8 -21.70 -17.07 -22.97
CA LYS A 8 -22.84 -16.72 -22.12
C LYS A 8 -22.46 -16.53 -20.66
N LEU A 9 -21.54 -17.36 -20.14
CA LEU A 9 -21.04 -17.21 -18.78
C LEU A 9 -20.25 -15.90 -18.66
N ASN A 10 -19.36 -15.60 -19.61
CA ASN A 10 -18.60 -14.35 -19.63
C ASN A 10 -19.54 -13.14 -19.68
N ASP A 11 -20.57 -13.15 -20.53
CA ASP A 11 -21.53 -12.06 -20.66
C ASP A 11 -22.31 -11.84 -19.35
N LEU A 12 -22.66 -12.94 -18.66
CA LEU A 12 -23.32 -12.83 -17.34
C LEU A 12 -22.38 -12.21 -16.30
N LEU A 13 -21.14 -12.70 -16.21
CA LEU A 13 -20.14 -12.17 -15.29
C LEU A 13 -19.84 -10.69 -15.58
N GLU A 14 -19.70 -10.32 -16.85
CA GLU A 14 -19.50 -8.94 -17.28
C GLU A 14 -20.69 -8.05 -16.88
N LYS A 15 -21.91 -8.50 -17.07
CA LYS A 15 -23.12 -7.79 -16.67
C LYS A 15 -23.20 -7.55 -15.17
N LEU A 16 -22.75 -8.52 -14.37
CA LEU A 16 -22.67 -8.39 -12.91
C LEU A 16 -21.54 -7.47 -12.45
N ALA A 17 -20.38 -7.52 -13.12
CA ALA A 17 -19.20 -6.76 -12.72
C ALA A 17 -19.21 -5.31 -13.25
N SER A 18 -19.82 -5.05 -14.41
CA SER A 18 -19.73 -3.74 -15.07
C SER A 18 -20.15 -2.55 -14.21
N PRO A 19 -21.21 -2.62 -13.37
CA PRO A 19 -21.59 -1.50 -12.51
C PRO A 19 -20.58 -1.18 -11.40
N LEU A 20 -19.69 -2.15 -11.09
CA LEU A 20 -18.72 -2.05 -9.99
C LEU A 20 -17.30 -1.72 -10.46
N LYS A 21 -17.05 -1.75 -11.78
CA LYS A 21 -15.70 -1.53 -12.35
C LYS A 21 -15.08 -0.21 -11.91
N ASP A 22 -15.88 0.86 -11.94
CA ASP A 22 -15.39 2.21 -11.58
C ASP A 22 -15.07 2.34 -10.09
N TYR A 23 -15.61 1.45 -9.24
CA TYR A 23 -15.33 1.43 -7.81
C TYR A 23 -14.14 0.56 -7.42
N SER A 24 -13.61 -0.26 -8.33
CA SER A 24 -12.52 -1.20 -8.03
C SER A 24 -11.25 -0.49 -7.53
N SER A 25 -10.87 0.60 -8.18
CA SER A 25 -9.75 1.45 -7.77
C SER A 25 -10.00 2.11 -6.40
N CYS A 26 -11.25 2.50 -6.12
CA CYS A 26 -11.65 3.07 -4.83
C CYS A 26 -11.48 2.06 -3.68
N LEU A 27 -11.86 0.80 -3.89
CA LEU A 27 -11.69 -0.26 -2.88
C LEU A 27 -10.20 -0.48 -2.54
N LEU A 28 -9.34 -0.56 -3.57
CA LEU A 28 -7.89 -0.70 -3.36
C LEU A 28 -7.30 0.50 -2.64
N ARG A 29 -7.79 1.71 -2.95
CA ARG A 29 -7.38 2.96 -2.32
C ARG A 29 -7.76 3.01 -0.85
N ILE A 30 -8.99 2.62 -0.52
CA ILE A 30 -9.45 2.57 0.88
C ILE A 30 -8.62 1.54 1.65
N GLY A 31 -8.44 0.34 1.10
CA GLY A 31 -7.65 -0.71 1.73
C GLY A 31 -6.22 -0.26 2.03
N LEU A 32 -5.51 0.25 1.00
CA LEU A 32 -4.14 0.74 1.19
C LEU A 32 -4.07 1.93 2.14
N GLY A 33 -4.92 2.95 1.93
CA GLY A 33 -4.85 4.19 2.68
C GLY A 33 -5.15 4.00 4.16
N VAL A 34 -6.19 3.23 4.50
CA VAL A 34 -6.55 2.93 5.88
C VAL A 34 -5.50 2.04 6.54
N SER A 35 -5.07 0.96 5.87
CA SER A 35 -4.06 0.04 6.42
C SER A 35 -2.76 0.80 6.71
N PHE A 36 -2.29 1.61 5.76
CA PHE A 36 -1.02 2.32 5.91
C PHE A 36 -1.08 3.43 6.96
N PHE A 37 -2.22 4.13 7.06
CA PHE A 37 -2.45 5.05 8.16
C PHE A 37 -2.38 4.36 9.53
N LEU A 38 -3.04 3.20 9.67
CA LEU A 38 -3.06 2.45 10.93
C LEU A 38 -1.68 1.89 11.29
N HIS A 39 -0.86 1.52 10.31
CA HIS A 39 0.53 1.13 10.55
C HIS A 39 1.35 2.25 11.18
N GLY A 40 1.22 3.48 10.69
CA GLY A 40 1.88 4.64 11.28
C GLY A 40 1.30 5.02 12.64
N TYR A 41 -0.02 5.05 12.76
CA TYR A 41 -0.71 5.39 14.00
C TYR A 41 -0.34 4.45 15.16
N GLY A 42 -0.20 3.15 14.87
CA GLY A 42 0.23 2.16 15.86
C GLY A 42 1.66 2.35 16.39
N LYS A 43 2.47 3.22 15.76
CA LYS A 43 3.82 3.60 16.20
C LYS A 43 3.86 4.88 17.03
N VAL A 44 2.72 5.55 17.23
CA VAL A 44 2.63 6.82 17.99
C VAL A 44 1.92 6.55 19.33
N PRO A 45 2.50 6.99 20.48
CA PRO A 45 3.80 7.68 20.64
C PRO A 45 4.99 6.76 20.30
N ILE A 46 6.05 7.35 19.70
CA ILE A 46 7.21 6.57 19.27
C ILE A 46 7.91 5.99 20.50
N GLN A 47 7.95 4.68 20.57
CA GLN A 47 8.54 3.95 21.71
C GLN A 47 10.06 3.84 21.56
N GLN A 48 10.76 3.93 22.68
CA GLN A 48 12.23 3.79 22.71
C GLN A 48 12.70 2.48 22.09
N GLY A 49 11.98 1.38 22.31
CA GLY A 49 12.31 0.08 21.72
C GLY A 49 12.33 0.07 20.19
N PHE A 50 11.49 0.88 19.54
CA PHE A 50 11.53 1.03 18.07
C PHE A 50 12.76 1.80 17.61
N ILE A 51 13.15 2.86 18.35
CA ILE A 51 14.36 3.63 18.08
C ILE A 51 15.61 2.73 18.25
N ASP A 52 15.68 1.99 19.35
CA ASP A 52 16.80 1.08 19.65
C ASP A 52 16.93 -0.02 18.61
N TRP A 53 15.79 -0.56 18.16
CA TRP A 53 15.74 -1.54 17.08
C TRP A 53 16.30 -0.97 15.76
N LEU A 54 15.89 0.24 15.36
CA LEU A 54 16.43 0.90 14.15
C LEU A 54 17.94 1.15 14.29
N ALA A 55 18.40 1.60 15.46
CA ALA A 55 19.84 1.78 15.75
C ALA A 55 20.60 0.47 15.63
N SER A 56 20.04 -0.66 16.13
CA SER A 56 20.67 -1.98 16.03
C SER A 56 20.81 -2.48 14.58
N LYS A 57 20.00 -1.94 13.65
CA LYS A 57 20.14 -2.21 12.20
C LYS A 57 21.17 -1.32 11.51
N GLY A 58 21.91 -0.50 12.27
CA GLY A 58 22.96 0.37 11.74
C GLY A 58 22.43 1.63 11.06
N LEU A 59 21.16 2.01 11.28
CA LEU A 59 20.60 3.22 10.70
C LEU A 59 21.11 4.46 11.47
N PRO A 60 21.72 5.42 10.77
CA PRO A 60 22.05 6.70 11.37
C PRO A 60 20.78 7.46 11.73
N PHE A 61 20.82 8.28 12.79
CA PHE A 61 19.67 9.09 13.22
C PHE A 61 18.40 8.27 13.47
N ALA A 62 18.51 7.17 14.23
CA ALA A 62 17.41 6.22 14.46
C ALA A 62 16.12 6.87 14.98
N GLU A 63 16.22 7.90 15.85
CA GLU A 63 15.07 8.65 16.35
C GLU A 63 14.35 9.42 15.22
N LEU A 64 15.11 10.14 14.39
CA LEU A 64 14.54 10.84 13.24
C LEU A 64 13.92 9.84 12.24
N THR A 65 14.59 8.70 12.01
CA THR A 65 14.07 7.64 11.14
C THR A 65 12.76 7.07 11.69
N ALA A 66 12.68 6.81 13.00
CA ALA A 66 11.44 6.35 13.65
C ALA A 66 10.30 7.34 13.46
N PHE A 67 10.58 8.64 13.64
CA PHE A 67 9.63 9.72 13.42
C PHE A 67 9.16 9.76 11.95
N LEU A 68 10.11 9.77 11.01
CA LEU A 68 9.80 9.81 9.57
C LEU A 68 9.00 8.60 9.10
N VAL A 69 9.29 7.41 9.62
CA VAL A 69 8.54 6.20 9.30
C VAL A 69 7.10 6.32 9.82
N ALA A 70 6.90 6.61 11.12
CA ALA A 70 5.57 6.67 11.71
C ALA A 70 4.68 7.73 11.03
N TRP A 71 5.20 8.96 10.90
CA TRP A 71 4.46 10.05 10.25
C TRP A 71 4.36 9.86 8.73
N GLY A 72 5.40 9.33 8.10
CA GLY A 72 5.39 9.02 6.67
C GLY A 72 4.31 8.00 6.31
N GLU A 73 4.13 6.96 7.11
CA GLU A 73 3.06 5.98 6.92
C GLU A 73 1.67 6.63 7.07
N MET A 74 1.45 7.44 8.12
CA MET A 74 0.17 8.12 8.31
C MET A 74 -0.13 9.09 7.17
N LEU A 75 0.83 9.95 6.81
CA LEU A 75 0.64 10.95 5.77
C LEU A 75 0.47 10.31 4.39
N ALA A 76 1.20 9.25 4.09
CA ALA A 76 1.03 8.52 2.84
C ALA A 76 -0.34 7.84 2.77
N GLY A 77 -0.80 7.21 3.87
CA GLY A 77 -2.14 6.64 3.96
C GLY A 77 -3.24 7.68 3.72
N ILE A 78 -3.16 8.82 4.41
CA ILE A 78 -4.08 9.96 4.19
C ILE A 78 -3.99 10.46 2.75
N GLY A 79 -2.78 10.61 2.22
CA GLY A 79 -2.57 11.11 0.86
C GLY A 79 -3.16 10.21 -0.22
N ILE A 80 -3.10 8.88 -0.05
CA ILE A 80 -3.78 7.93 -0.93
C ILE A 80 -5.30 8.17 -0.93
N LEU A 81 -5.92 8.39 0.23
CA LEU A 81 -7.36 8.64 0.34
C LEU A 81 -7.74 10.02 -0.23
N ILE A 82 -7.06 11.07 0.22
CA ILE A 82 -7.35 12.46 -0.19
C ILE A 82 -7.05 12.67 -1.67
N GLY A 83 -5.99 12.07 -2.20
CA GLY A 83 -5.63 12.19 -3.62
C GLY A 83 -6.74 11.71 -4.55
N GLY A 84 -7.47 10.65 -4.16
CA GLY A 84 -8.67 10.21 -4.88
C GLY A 84 -9.80 11.25 -4.82
N LEU A 85 -10.11 11.75 -3.63
CA LEU A 85 -11.20 12.73 -3.43
C LEU A 85 -10.90 14.07 -4.13
N VAL A 86 -9.68 14.57 -3.99
CA VAL A 86 -9.24 15.80 -4.66
C VAL A 86 -9.25 15.63 -6.19
N GLY A 87 -8.89 14.44 -6.67
CA GLY A 87 -8.91 14.12 -8.10
C GLY A 87 -10.29 14.26 -8.74
N LEU A 88 -11.37 14.11 -8.00
CA LEU A 88 -12.72 14.31 -8.51
C LEU A 88 -13.00 15.77 -8.94
N ARG A 89 -12.30 16.74 -8.35
CA ARG A 89 -12.47 18.17 -8.65
C ARG A 89 -11.27 18.77 -9.39
N THR A 90 -10.09 18.33 -9.03
CA THR A 90 -8.80 18.81 -9.57
C THR A 90 -7.93 17.63 -9.95
N PRO A 91 -8.14 17.04 -11.15
CA PRO A 91 -7.49 15.81 -11.59
C PRO A 91 -5.97 15.83 -11.45
N VAL A 92 -5.32 16.91 -11.90
CA VAL A 92 -3.85 17.03 -11.85
C VAL A 92 -3.33 17.01 -10.41
N VAL A 93 -3.95 17.77 -9.50
CA VAL A 93 -3.52 17.84 -8.11
C VAL A 93 -3.74 16.51 -7.40
N GLY A 94 -4.93 15.91 -7.58
CA GLY A 94 -5.24 14.61 -7.00
C GLY A 94 -4.30 13.51 -7.51
N ASN A 95 -3.92 13.56 -8.78
CA ASN A 95 -2.98 12.62 -9.38
C ASN A 95 -1.57 12.77 -8.77
N ILE A 96 -1.07 14.00 -8.61
CA ILE A 96 0.22 14.26 -7.97
C ILE A 96 0.22 13.73 -6.52
N ILE A 97 -0.80 14.06 -5.73
CA ILE A 97 -0.92 13.60 -4.35
C ILE A 97 -0.90 12.06 -4.31
N THR A 98 -1.69 11.41 -5.16
CA THR A 98 -1.75 9.93 -5.21
C THR A 98 -0.41 9.32 -5.55
N ARG A 99 0.29 9.84 -6.57
CA ARG A 99 1.59 9.31 -7.00
C ARG A 99 2.67 9.49 -5.95
N LEU A 100 2.75 10.66 -5.32
CA LEU A 100 3.72 10.92 -4.25
C LEU A 100 3.45 10.03 -3.05
N SER A 101 2.18 9.89 -2.65
CA SER A 101 1.81 9.02 -1.53
C SER A 101 2.09 7.54 -1.83
N GLY A 102 1.75 7.07 -3.04
CA GLY A 102 2.10 5.71 -3.48
C GLY A 102 3.61 5.46 -3.49
N GLY A 103 4.38 6.44 -3.96
CA GLY A 103 5.85 6.40 -3.90
C GLY A 103 6.40 6.33 -2.49
N ALA A 104 5.82 7.10 -1.55
CA ALA A 104 6.19 7.03 -0.14
C ALA A 104 5.89 5.64 0.47
N VAL A 105 4.71 5.07 0.20
CA VAL A 105 4.37 3.70 0.61
C VAL A 105 5.42 2.72 0.06
N MET A 106 5.74 2.81 -1.22
CA MET A 106 6.71 1.93 -1.89
C MET A 106 8.08 1.99 -1.19
N VAL A 107 8.61 3.19 -0.96
CA VAL A 107 9.93 3.38 -0.34
C VAL A 107 9.96 2.85 1.09
N ILE A 108 8.93 3.16 1.90
CA ILE A 108 8.84 2.70 3.29
C ILE A 108 8.74 1.17 3.35
N MET A 109 7.94 0.55 2.47
CA MET A 109 7.80 -0.90 2.45
C MET A 109 9.05 -1.62 1.95
N ILE A 110 9.78 -1.06 0.99
CA ILE A 110 11.12 -1.58 0.61
C ILE A 110 12.05 -1.56 1.84
N GLY A 111 12.11 -0.44 2.56
CA GLY A 111 12.89 -0.32 3.79
C GLY A 111 12.49 -1.35 4.84
N ALA A 112 11.19 -1.52 5.08
CA ALA A 112 10.68 -2.50 6.04
C ALA A 112 11.04 -3.94 5.65
N LEU A 113 10.91 -4.31 4.39
CA LEU A 113 11.28 -5.65 3.90
C LEU A 113 12.78 -5.91 4.04
N LEU A 114 13.62 -4.94 3.70
CA LEU A 114 15.08 -5.10 3.78
C LEU A 114 15.60 -5.13 5.23
N LEU A 115 15.01 -4.35 6.14
CA LEU A 115 15.52 -4.21 7.51
C LEU A 115 14.90 -5.21 8.48
N ALA A 116 13.59 -5.43 8.38
CA ALA A 116 12.85 -6.25 9.32
C ALA A 116 12.62 -7.69 8.84
N HIS A 117 12.55 -7.89 7.53
CA HIS A 117 12.08 -9.14 6.92
C HIS A 117 13.04 -9.75 5.91
N SER A 118 14.31 -9.37 5.95
CA SER A 118 15.35 -9.83 5.01
C SER A 118 15.62 -11.35 5.05
N ASN A 119 15.20 -12.02 6.13
CA ASN A 119 15.37 -13.47 6.33
C ASN A 119 14.10 -14.27 5.99
N TRP A 120 13.06 -13.65 5.48
CA TRP A 120 11.84 -14.35 5.12
C TRP A 120 12.03 -15.24 3.89
N GLY A 121 11.41 -16.42 3.93
CA GLY A 121 11.31 -17.27 2.74
C GLY A 121 10.42 -16.64 1.67
N ILE A 122 10.74 -16.85 0.39
CA ILE A 122 9.97 -16.25 -0.71
C ILE A 122 8.58 -16.89 -0.80
N PHE A 123 8.52 -18.21 -0.95
CA PHE A 123 7.27 -18.96 -1.13
C PHE A 123 6.98 -19.93 0.01
N PHE A 124 8.03 -20.39 0.70
CA PHE A 124 7.95 -21.41 1.74
C PHE A 124 8.73 -20.95 2.97
N GLY A 125 8.23 -21.30 4.16
CA GLY A 125 8.85 -20.94 5.42
C GLY A 125 7.91 -21.17 6.59
N GLU A 126 8.31 -20.77 7.78
CA GLU A 126 7.44 -20.77 8.95
C GLU A 126 6.29 -19.78 8.78
N ARG A 127 5.14 -20.08 9.38
CA ARG A 127 3.97 -19.22 9.33
C ARG A 127 4.32 -17.80 9.83
N GLY A 128 4.04 -16.80 9.02
CA GLY A 128 4.37 -15.39 9.31
C GLY A 128 5.76 -14.95 8.84
N SER A 129 6.54 -15.84 8.21
CA SER A 129 7.88 -15.53 7.66
C SER A 129 7.96 -15.86 6.16
N ILE A 130 6.86 -15.66 5.43
CA ILE A 130 6.76 -15.93 3.99
C ILE A 130 6.40 -14.63 3.28
N LEU A 131 7.27 -14.18 2.37
CA LEU A 131 7.13 -12.91 1.66
C LEU A 131 5.79 -12.82 0.89
N PHE A 132 5.47 -13.82 0.08
CA PHE A 132 4.24 -13.83 -0.72
C PHE A 132 2.95 -14.10 0.08
N ALA A 133 3.06 -14.37 1.38
CA ALA A 133 1.92 -14.45 2.30
C ALA A 133 1.87 -13.26 3.27
N SER A 134 2.64 -12.19 3.00
CA SER A 134 2.80 -11.06 3.92
C SER A 134 2.00 -9.84 3.48
N GLU A 135 1.45 -9.12 4.44
CA GLU A 135 0.82 -7.82 4.22
C GLU A 135 1.80 -6.81 3.63
N GLN A 136 3.07 -6.84 4.05
CA GLN A 136 4.11 -5.91 3.60
C GLN A 136 4.33 -5.96 2.09
N LEU A 137 4.33 -7.16 1.49
CA LEU A 137 4.44 -7.29 0.04
C LEU A 137 3.21 -6.71 -0.67
N PHE A 138 2.00 -6.97 -0.17
CA PHE A 138 0.78 -6.43 -0.77
C PHE A 138 0.70 -4.90 -0.65
N LEU A 139 1.12 -4.32 0.46
CA LEU A 139 1.23 -2.87 0.61
C LEU A 139 2.26 -2.27 -0.36
N LEU A 140 3.42 -2.94 -0.54
CA LEU A 140 4.42 -2.54 -1.52
C LEU A 140 3.84 -2.53 -2.94
N LEU A 141 3.16 -3.61 -3.34
CA LEU A 141 2.57 -3.73 -4.68
C LEU A 141 1.49 -2.68 -4.92
N LEU A 142 0.62 -2.44 -3.95
CA LEU A 142 -0.42 -1.41 -4.04
C LEU A 142 0.17 0.01 -4.04
N GLY A 143 1.19 0.28 -3.22
CA GLY A 143 1.91 1.55 -3.24
C GLY A 143 2.54 1.82 -4.61
N THR A 144 3.21 0.80 -5.17
CA THR A 144 3.79 0.86 -6.52
C THR A 144 2.72 1.07 -7.59
N TYR A 145 1.59 0.38 -7.50
CA TYR A 145 0.46 0.58 -8.40
C TYR A 145 0.00 2.04 -8.42
N PHE A 146 -0.25 2.65 -7.27
CA PHE A 146 -0.69 4.06 -7.21
C PHE A 146 0.42 5.06 -7.56
N ALA A 147 1.69 4.74 -7.32
CA ALA A 147 2.82 5.57 -7.76
C ALA A 147 2.91 5.64 -9.30
N ILE A 148 2.67 4.51 -9.97
CA ILE A 148 2.73 4.41 -11.44
C ILE A 148 1.44 4.92 -12.08
N LYS A 149 0.30 4.40 -11.64
CA LYS A 149 -1.00 4.68 -12.27
C LYS A 149 -1.55 6.05 -11.90
N GLY A 150 -1.44 6.45 -10.64
CA GLY A 150 -2.09 7.65 -10.12
C GLY A 150 -3.59 7.47 -9.94
N ASN A 151 -4.37 8.48 -10.33
CA ASN A 151 -5.83 8.40 -10.36
C ASN A 151 -6.34 7.88 -11.70
N ASP A 152 -7.46 7.16 -11.67
CA ASP A 152 -8.26 6.87 -12.86
C ASP A 152 -9.03 8.13 -13.27
N HIS A 153 -8.85 8.54 -14.51
CA HIS A 153 -9.63 9.59 -15.18
C HIS A 153 -9.98 9.10 -16.57
#